data_65dde78048766dc96dcb191bb398214a
#
_entry.id   65dde78048766dc96dcb191bb398214a
#
_cell.length_a   1.000
_cell.length_b   1.000
_cell.length_c   1.000
_cell.angle_alpha   90.00
_cell.angle_beta   90.00
_cell.angle_gamma   90.00
#
_symmetry.space_group_name_H-M   'P 1'
#
loop_
_entity.id
_entity.type
_entity.pdbx_description
1 polymer ?
#
loop_
_entity_poly.entity_id
_entity_poly.type
_entity_poly.pdbx_seq_one_letter_code
_entity_poly.pdbx_strand_id
1 'polypeptide(L)'
;MTQLGQALQENRVAKAAEIAVVFLAAFVVIAVGVQFAGDDIFARQIVVWFANVIMMLMVWTGLRLRGQTWAHFGLRFRFGGWWPLIRTVLLSVPVLIIAMIAFVAGEVMMRGAAPAAQQADMSSYEYLQGNLPMLLLSLAGVYIVSSFGEEVLYRGFLINRLAEFGAGTRAMWTVAVLISAGVFGLIHFGWGVTGMVQTALMGLALAGAYLLTQRNLWVLILAHAYLDTLLLVQIYLSSPGASG
;
A
#
# COMPACT_ATOMS: atom_id res chain seq x y z
N MET A 1 -3.68 -29.84 -1.16
CA MET A 1 -4.61 -28.69 -1.15
C MET A 1 -5.83 -29.11 -0.35
N THR A 2 -6.35 -28.26 0.53
CA THR A 2 -7.56 -28.54 1.32
C THR A 2 -8.82 -28.29 0.48
N GLN A 3 -9.99 -28.84 0.89
CA GLN A 3 -11.27 -28.53 0.22
C GLN A 3 -11.56 -27.03 0.18
N LEU A 4 -11.26 -26.30 1.27
CA LEU A 4 -11.36 -24.85 1.32
C LEU A 4 -10.43 -24.19 0.32
N GLY A 5 -9.19 -24.66 0.20
CA GLY A 5 -8.22 -24.13 -0.76
C GLY A 5 -8.67 -24.30 -2.21
N GLN A 6 -9.32 -25.42 -2.53
CA GLN A 6 -9.95 -25.64 -3.84
C GLN A 6 -11.13 -24.69 -4.07
N ALA A 7 -12.00 -24.51 -3.09
CA ALA A 7 -13.11 -23.56 -3.17
C ALA A 7 -12.60 -22.12 -3.42
N LEU A 8 -11.53 -21.68 -2.73
CA LEU A 8 -10.90 -20.38 -2.93
C LEU A 8 -10.32 -20.20 -4.35
N GLN A 9 -9.95 -21.29 -5.05
CA GLN A 9 -9.43 -21.22 -6.42
C GLN A 9 -10.52 -21.27 -7.50
N GLU A 10 -11.63 -21.97 -7.25
CA GLU A 10 -12.62 -22.28 -8.28
C GLU A 10 -13.92 -21.49 -8.09
N ASN A 11 -14.35 -21.26 -6.85
CA ASN A 11 -15.63 -20.64 -6.55
C ASN A 11 -15.52 -19.11 -6.46
N ARG A 12 -16.28 -18.40 -7.29
CA ARG A 12 -16.29 -16.92 -7.31
C ARG A 12 -16.72 -16.30 -5.98
N VAL A 13 -17.69 -16.90 -5.29
CA VAL A 13 -18.16 -16.38 -3.99
C VAL A 13 -17.06 -16.53 -2.93
N ALA A 14 -16.37 -17.68 -2.90
CA ALA A 14 -15.26 -17.90 -1.99
C ALA A 14 -14.10 -16.92 -2.23
N LYS A 15 -13.77 -16.61 -3.50
CA LYS A 15 -12.77 -15.59 -3.86
C LYS A 15 -13.18 -14.20 -3.38
N ALA A 16 -14.44 -13.81 -3.61
CA ALA A 16 -14.95 -12.53 -3.13
C ALA A 16 -14.94 -12.46 -1.61
N ALA A 17 -15.35 -13.54 -0.93
CA ALA A 17 -15.31 -13.64 0.52
C ALA A 17 -13.87 -13.53 1.08
N GLU A 18 -12.87 -14.17 0.44
CA GLU A 18 -11.47 -14.03 0.84
C GLU A 18 -11.02 -12.56 0.83
N ILE A 19 -11.31 -11.83 -0.25
CA ILE A 19 -10.98 -10.41 -0.35
C ILE A 19 -11.73 -9.61 0.75
N ALA A 20 -13.04 -9.79 0.83
CA ALA A 20 -13.88 -9.06 1.77
C ALA A 20 -13.45 -9.28 3.22
N VAL A 21 -13.18 -10.53 3.62
CA VAL A 21 -12.79 -10.86 5.00
C VAL A 21 -11.45 -10.24 5.38
N VAL A 22 -10.46 -10.21 4.46
CA VAL A 22 -9.16 -9.56 4.71
C VAL A 22 -9.34 -8.06 4.99
N PHE A 23 -10.11 -7.34 4.18
CA PHE A 23 -10.30 -5.89 4.37
C PHE A 23 -11.26 -5.56 5.52
N LEU A 24 -12.31 -6.36 5.73
CA LEU A 24 -13.21 -6.21 6.88
C LEU A 24 -12.49 -6.46 8.21
N ALA A 25 -11.57 -7.41 8.27
CA ALA A 25 -10.76 -7.64 9.47
C ALA A 25 -9.94 -6.40 9.84
N ALA A 26 -9.32 -5.73 8.86
CA ALA A 26 -8.60 -4.48 9.11
C ALA A 26 -9.55 -3.40 9.63
N PHE A 27 -10.72 -3.24 9.00
CA PHE A 27 -11.72 -2.27 9.45
C PHE A 27 -12.16 -2.52 10.90
N VAL A 28 -12.44 -3.77 11.27
CA VAL A 28 -12.82 -4.14 12.64
C VAL A 28 -11.68 -3.86 13.62
N VAL A 29 -10.45 -4.25 13.29
CA VAL A 29 -9.27 -4.01 14.14
C VAL A 29 -9.06 -2.52 14.37
N ILE A 30 -9.17 -1.70 13.32
CA ILE A 30 -9.02 -0.25 13.44
C ILE A 30 -10.18 0.34 14.26
N ALA A 31 -11.43 0.00 13.94
CA ALA A 31 -12.61 0.53 14.62
C ALA A 31 -12.61 0.21 16.14
N VAL A 32 -12.14 -0.97 16.51
CA VAL A 32 -12.01 -1.37 17.91
C VAL A 32 -10.75 -0.75 18.53
N GLY A 33 -9.62 -0.84 17.85
CA GLY A 33 -8.31 -0.41 18.37
C GLY A 33 -8.24 1.09 18.67
N VAL A 34 -8.86 1.95 17.85
CA VAL A 34 -8.88 3.40 18.09
C VAL A 34 -9.64 3.79 19.37
N GLN A 35 -10.56 2.95 19.83
CA GLN A 35 -11.26 3.18 21.12
C GLN A 35 -10.29 3.05 22.32
N PHE A 36 -9.28 2.19 22.19
CA PHE A 36 -8.25 2.00 23.22
C PHE A 36 -7.10 2.99 23.08
N ALA A 37 -6.81 3.44 21.85
CA ALA A 37 -5.75 4.42 21.58
C ALA A 37 -6.13 5.84 22.04
N GLY A 38 -7.42 6.15 22.19
CA GLY A 38 -7.89 7.48 22.55
C GLY A 38 -7.43 8.55 21.55
N ASP A 39 -6.92 9.67 22.03
CA ASP A 39 -6.44 10.79 21.21
C ASP A 39 -4.92 10.73 20.93
N ASP A 40 -4.22 9.70 21.40
CA ASP A 40 -2.80 9.54 21.13
C ASP A 40 -2.59 9.14 19.66
N ILE A 41 -2.01 10.07 18.89
CA ILE A 41 -1.77 9.92 17.46
C ILE A 41 -0.85 8.73 17.17
N PHE A 42 0.21 8.54 17.98
CA PHE A 42 1.14 7.43 17.77
C PHE A 42 0.52 6.09 18.11
N ALA A 43 -0.31 6.01 19.18
CA ALA A 43 -1.06 4.81 19.50
C ALA A 43 -2.05 4.44 18.38
N ARG A 44 -2.74 5.41 17.77
CA ARG A 44 -3.58 5.19 16.58
C ARG A 44 -2.77 4.66 15.40
N GLN A 45 -1.56 5.17 15.18
CA GLN A 45 -0.65 4.66 14.14
C GLN A 45 -0.27 3.20 14.39
N ILE A 46 0.01 2.80 15.63
CA ILE A 46 0.27 1.41 16.00
C ILE A 46 -0.94 0.51 15.71
N VAL A 47 -2.16 0.97 15.95
CA VAL A 47 -3.38 0.23 15.61
C VAL A 47 -3.46 -0.06 14.11
N VAL A 48 -3.16 0.93 13.25
CA VAL A 48 -3.13 0.75 11.80
C VAL A 48 -2.04 -0.25 11.40
N TRP A 49 -0.86 -0.18 12.00
CA TRP A 49 0.21 -1.14 11.75
C TRP A 49 -0.19 -2.57 12.16
N PHE A 50 -0.84 -2.71 13.30
CA PHE A 50 -1.34 -4.00 13.78
C PHE A 50 -2.42 -4.58 12.83
N ALA A 51 -3.35 -3.75 12.34
CA ALA A 51 -4.33 -4.16 11.35
C ALA A 51 -3.67 -4.69 10.07
N ASN A 52 -2.62 -4.01 9.59
CA ASN A 52 -1.86 -4.44 8.42
C ASN A 52 -1.19 -5.81 8.64
N VAL A 53 -0.58 -6.03 9.81
CA VAL A 53 0.02 -7.34 10.18
C VAL A 53 -1.04 -8.45 10.17
N ILE A 54 -2.23 -8.19 10.70
CA ILE A 54 -3.35 -9.15 10.67
C ILE A 54 -3.74 -9.47 9.23
N MET A 55 -3.92 -8.45 8.37
CA MET A 55 -4.20 -8.67 6.95
C MET A 55 -3.12 -9.53 6.29
N MET A 56 -1.85 -9.26 6.56
CA MET A 56 -0.73 -10.04 6.03
C MET A 56 -0.77 -11.52 6.47
N LEU A 57 -1.11 -11.79 7.73
CA LEU A 57 -1.28 -13.15 8.25
C LEU A 57 -2.45 -13.86 7.58
N MET A 58 -3.56 -13.16 7.34
CA MET A 58 -4.72 -13.72 6.63
C MET A 58 -4.39 -14.03 5.17
N VAL A 59 -3.70 -13.13 4.48
CA VAL A 59 -3.23 -13.33 3.10
C VAL A 59 -2.25 -14.51 3.02
N TRP A 60 -1.32 -14.62 3.99
CA TRP A 60 -0.43 -15.78 4.08
C TRP A 60 -1.21 -17.08 4.27
N THR A 61 -2.22 -17.09 5.16
CA THR A 61 -3.09 -18.24 5.38
C THR A 61 -3.83 -18.62 4.09
N GLY A 62 -4.40 -17.65 3.38
CA GLY A 62 -5.04 -17.87 2.09
C GLY A 62 -4.09 -18.49 1.06
N LEU A 63 -2.85 -18.01 0.96
CA LEU A 63 -1.82 -18.60 0.10
C LEU A 63 -1.54 -20.06 0.49
N ARG A 64 -1.37 -20.35 1.78
CA ARG A 64 -1.11 -21.71 2.28
C ARG A 64 -2.26 -22.66 1.98
N LEU A 65 -3.51 -22.23 2.20
CA LEU A 65 -4.71 -23.00 1.88
C LEU A 65 -4.78 -23.35 0.38
N ARG A 66 -4.43 -22.41 -0.48
CA ARG A 66 -4.40 -22.59 -1.95
C ARG A 66 -3.18 -23.37 -2.44
N GLY A 67 -2.23 -23.76 -1.59
CA GLY A 67 -0.97 -24.37 -1.99
C GLY A 67 -0.05 -23.40 -2.75
N GLN A 68 -0.23 -22.10 -2.56
CA GLN A 68 0.55 -21.01 -3.16
C GLN A 68 1.61 -20.49 -2.19
N THR A 69 2.57 -19.74 -2.72
CA THR A 69 3.61 -19.06 -1.95
C THR A 69 3.63 -17.57 -2.29
N TRP A 70 4.39 -16.78 -1.57
CA TRP A 70 4.61 -15.35 -1.85
C TRP A 70 5.13 -15.09 -3.27
N ALA A 71 5.81 -16.07 -3.88
CA ALA A 71 6.25 -16.00 -5.28
C ALA A 71 5.08 -15.86 -6.26
N HIS A 72 3.87 -16.31 -5.90
CA HIS A 72 2.66 -16.12 -6.69
C HIS A 72 2.32 -14.63 -6.89
N PHE A 73 2.61 -13.82 -5.89
CA PHE A 73 2.43 -12.36 -5.92
C PHE A 73 3.64 -11.60 -6.44
N GLY A 74 4.73 -12.31 -6.78
CA GLY A 74 5.95 -11.66 -7.29
C GLY A 74 7.01 -11.37 -6.24
N LEU A 75 6.82 -11.78 -4.97
CA LEU A 75 7.87 -11.80 -3.97
C LEU A 75 8.76 -13.03 -4.20
N ARG A 76 9.65 -12.91 -5.18
CA ARG A 76 10.59 -13.97 -5.53
C ARG A 76 11.96 -13.63 -4.97
N PHE A 77 12.43 -14.42 -4.02
CA PHE A 77 13.83 -14.37 -3.58
C PHE A 77 14.69 -15.12 -4.60
N ARG A 78 15.37 -14.36 -5.47
CA ARG A 78 16.32 -14.93 -6.43
C ARG A 78 17.73 -14.73 -5.91
N PHE A 79 18.28 -15.73 -5.25
CA PHE A 79 19.67 -15.74 -4.79
C PHE A 79 20.66 -16.18 -5.89
N GLY A 80 20.41 -15.80 -7.13
CA GLY A 80 21.21 -16.18 -8.31
C GLY A 80 22.30 -15.16 -8.69
N GLY A 81 22.87 -14.43 -7.71
CA GLY A 81 23.91 -13.43 -7.94
C GLY A 81 23.46 -11.97 -7.72
N TRP A 82 24.39 -11.02 -7.87
CA TRP A 82 24.15 -9.59 -7.61
C TRP A 82 23.29 -8.90 -8.68
N TRP A 83 23.29 -9.41 -9.91
CA TRP A 83 22.60 -8.77 -11.02
C TRP A 83 21.08 -8.61 -10.85
N PRO A 84 20.31 -9.62 -10.37
CA PRO A 84 18.90 -9.44 -10.09
C PRO A 84 18.63 -8.36 -9.03
N LEU A 85 19.49 -8.23 -8.02
CA LEU A 85 19.40 -7.21 -6.99
C LEU A 85 19.64 -5.81 -7.57
N ILE A 86 20.75 -5.64 -8.29
CA ILE A 86 21.10 -4.38 -8.96
C ILE A 86 19.97 -3.96 -9.91
N ARG A 87 19.46 -4.88 -10.73
CA ARG A 87 18.32 -4.61 -11.62
C ARG A 87 17.09 -4.14 -10.86
N THR A 88 16.78 -4.75 -9.72
CA THR A 88 15.63 -4.35 -8.89
C THR A 88 15.81 -2.92 -8.38
N VAL A 89 16.98 -2.58 -7.87
CA VAL A 89 17.31 -1.22 -7.40
C VAL A 89 17.25 -0.23 -8.57
N LEU A 90 17.85 -0.54 -9.73
CA LEU A 90 17.81 0.35 -10.89
C LEU A 90 16.39 0.57 -11.41
N LEU A 91 15.54 -0.45 -11.41
CA LEU A 91 14.13 -0.32 -11.82
C LEU A 91 13.27 0.42 -10.80
N SER A 92 13.62 0.40 -9.52
CA SER A 92 12.84 1.12 -8.49
C SER A 92 12.95 2.65 -8.64
N VAL A 93 14.06 3.16 -9.18
CA VAL A 93 14.26 4.61 -9.37
C VAL A 93 13.25 5.23 -10.35
N PRO A 94 13.12 4.75 -11.62
CA PRO A 94 12.09 5.30 -12.50
C PRO A 94 10.67 5.07 -11.99
N VAL A 95 10.41 3.98 -11.26
CA VAL A 95 9.11 3.74 -10.63
C VAL A 95 8.83 4.79 -9.54
N LEU A 96 9.83 5.11 -8.70
CA LEU A 96 9.74 6.21 -7.74
C LEU A 96 9.37 7.53 -8.43
N ILE A 97 10.12 7.89 -9.50
CA ILE A 97 9.89 9.15 -10.22
C ILE A 97 8.46 9.22 -10.77
N ILE A 98 7.97 8.14 -11.40
CA ILE A 98 6.60 8.09 -11.95
C ILE A 98 5.57 8.17 -10.82
N ALA A 99 5.79 7.50 -9.69
CA ALA A 99 4.90 7.54 -8.54
C ALA A 99 4.86 8.94 -7.90
N MET A 100 6.00 9.64 -7.79
CA MET A 100 6.07 11.03 -7.33
C MET A 100 5.33 11.97 -8.28
N ILE A 101 5.55 11.86 -9.59
CA ILE A 101 4.84 12.66 -10.58
C ILE A 101 3.32 12.45 -10.46
N ALA A 102 2.88 11.20 -10.31
CA ALA A 102 1.46 10.87 -10.15
C ALA A 102 0.87 11.44 -8.86
N PHE A 103 1.62 11.39 -7.75
CA PHE A 103 1.23 11.99 -6.49
C PHE A 103 1.05 13.51 -6.60
N VAL A 104 2.05 14.22 -7.14
CA VAL A 104 1.98 15.68 -7.37
C VAL A 104 0.89 16.04 -8.36
N ALA A 105 0.68 15.23 -9.41
CA ALA A 105 -0.39 15.46 -10.37
C ALA A 105 -1.78 15.41 -9.69
N GLY A 106 -1.97 14.56 -8.68
CA GLY A 106 -3.19 14.53 -7.86
C GLY A 106 -3.44 15.84 -7.13
N GLU A 107 -2.41 16.43 -6.55
CA GLU A 107 -2.51 17.75 -5.91
C GLU A 107 -2.87 18.85 -6.91
N VAL A 108 -2.14 18.91 -8.03
CA VAL A 108 -2.39 19.92 -9.09
C VAL A 108 -3.81 19.80 -9.63
N MET A 109 -4.28 18.56 -9.85
CA MET A 109 -5.65 18.30 -10.31
C MET A 109 -6.70 18.80 -9.31
N MET A 110 -6.48 18.55 -8.01
CA MET A 110 -7.41 19.00 -6.96
C MET A 110 -7.41 20.51 -6.81
N ARG A 111 -6.27 21.19 -6.88
CA ARG A 111 -6.19 22.66 -6.88
C ARG A 111 -6.93 23.27 -8.09
N GLY A 112 -6.87 22.65 -9.27
CA GLY A 112 -7.57 23.08 -10.47
C GLY A 112 -9.08 22.84 -10.44
N ALA A 113 -9.51 21.69 -9.92
CA ALA A 113 -10.92 21.27 -9.90
C ALA A 113 -11.70 21.85 -8.70
N ALA A 114 -11.04 22.04 -7.58
CA ALA A 114 -11.62 22.55 -6.33
C ALA A 114 -10.62 23.49 -5.63
N PRO A 115 -10.52 24.77 -6.06
CA PRO A 115 -9.53 25.71 -5.50
C PRO A 115 -9.64 25.93 -3.99
N ALA A 116 -10.81 25.67 -3.40
CA ALA A 116 -11.03 25.69 -1.95
C ALA A 116 -10.65 24.37 -1.25
N ALA A 117 -10.22 23.35 -1.99
CA ALA A 117 -9.76 22.09 -1.39
C ALA A 117 -8.46 22.35 -0.63
N GLN A 118 -8.45 21.92 0.62
CA GLN A 118 -7.25 21.98 1.45
C GLN A 118 -6.17 21.04 0.89
N GLN A 119 -4.93 21.33 1.19
CA GLN A 119 -3.81 20.40 0.97
C GLN A 119 -4.06 19.10 1.75
N ALA A 120 -3.31 18.04 1.41
CA ALA A 120 -3.37 16.82 2.18
C ALA A 120 -3.01 17.07 3.64
N ASP A 121 -3.86 16.60 4.56
CA ASP A 121 -3.64 16.78 6.00
C ASP A 121 -2.55 15.82 6.49
N MET A 122 -1.41 16.39 6.88
CA MET A 122 -0.27 15.67 7.42
C MET A 122 -0.10 15.90 8.94
N SER A 123 -1.08 16.49 9.61
CA SER A 123 -1.01 16.81 11.05
C SER A 123 -0.76 15.56 11.93
N SER A 124 -1.22 14.40 11.48
CA SER A 124 -0.96 13.10 12.13
C SER A 124 0.53 12.74 12.24
N TYR A 125 1.40 13.44 11.55
CA TYR A 125 2.85 13.19 11.55
C TYR A 125 3.67 14.32 12.19
N GLU A 126 3.04 15.35 12.75
CA GLU A 126 3.75 16.49 13.35
C GLU A 126 4.68 16.10 14.52
N TYR A 127 4.41 14.98 15.19
CA TYR A 127 5.27 14.42 16.22
C TYR A 127 6.69 14.07 15.73
N LEU A 128 6.92 14.04 14.43
CA LEU A 128 8.22 13.78 13.79
C LEU A 128 9.09 15.04 13.74
N GLN A 129 8.51 16.26 13.80
CA GLN A 129 9.25 17.51 13.61
C GLN A 129 10.38 17.66 14.62
N GLY A 130 11.63 17.69 14.13
CA GLY A 130 12.83 17.77 14.95
C GLY A 130 13.09 16.57 15.88
N ASN A 131 12.29 15.50 15.79
CA ASN A 131 12.35 14.35 16.70
C ASN A 131 12.99 13.12 15.98
N LEU A 132 14.33 13.06 16.02
CA LEU A 132 15.09 11.99 15.35
C LEU A 132 14.74 10.57 15.86
N PRO A 133 14.59 10.29 17.17
CA PRO A 133 14.16 8.98 17.64
C PRO A 133 12.81 8.54 17.03
N MET A 134 11.83 9.44 16.98
CA MET A 134 10.53 9.14 16.40
C MET A 134 10.59 8.99 14.87
N LEU A 135 11.42 9.77 14.19
CA LEU A 135 11.67 9.55 12.75
C LEU A 135 12.20 8.14 12.47
N LEU A 136 13.25 7.71 13.20
CA LEU A 136 13.85 6.39 13.01
C LEU A 136 12.86 5.26 13.31
N LEU A 137 12.07 5.39 14.37
CA LEU A 137 11.04 4.42 14.73
C LEU A 137 9.93 4.36 13.65
N SER A 138 9.48 5.54 13.19
CA SER A 138 8.45 5.62 12.14
C SER A 138 8.97 5.08 10.80
N LEU A 139 10.21 5.36 10.42
CA LEU A 139 10.83 4.76 9.22
C LEU A 139 10.86 3.24 9.30
N ALA A 140 11.25 2.67 10.44
CA ALA A 140 11.22 1.22 10.63
C ALA A 140 9.79 0.65 10.49
N GLY A 141 8.80 1.34 11.08
CA GLY A 141 7.39 0.96 10.97
C GLY A 141 6.86 1.02 9.55
N VAL A 142 7.06 2.14 8.84
CA VAL A 142 6.54 2.30 7.48
C VAL A 142 7.22 1.38 6.47
N TYR A 143 8.50 1.05 6.62
CA TYR A 143 9.15 0.09 5.73
C TYR A 143 8.53 -1.30 5.82
N ILE A 144 8.12 -1.73 7.02
CA ILE A 144 7.50 -3.04 7.24
C ILE A 144 6.02 -3.00 6.87
N VAL A 145 5.30 -1.97 7.29
CA VAL A 145 3.84 -1.93 7.23
C VAL A 145 3.36 -1.23 5.96
N SER A 146 3.83 -0.02 5.67
CA SER A 146 3.46 0.73 4.49
C SER A 146 4.17 0.17 3.26
N SER A 147 5.47 0.40 3.12
CA SER A 147 6.19 0.06 1.88
C SER A 147 6.14 -1.43 1.54
N PHE A 148 6.32 -2.33 2.50
CA PHE A 148 6.24 -3.77 2.24
C PHE A 148 4.80 -4.28 2.31
N GLY A 149 4.09 -4.03 3.42
CA GLY A 149 2.77 -4.59 3.67
C GLY A 149 1.73 -4.12 2.65
N GLU A 150 1.68 -2.83 2.35
CA GLU A 150 0.71 -2.30 1.39
C GLU A 150 0.99 -2.78 -0.04
N GLU A 151 2.25 -2.85 -0.47
CA GLU A 151 2.55 -3.41 -1.80
C GLU A 151 2.13 -4.88 -1.91
N VAL A 152 2.33 -5.66 -0.84
CA VAL A 152 1.87 -7.05 -0.82
C VAL A 152 0.35 -7.14 -0.82
N LEU A 153 -0.34 -6.29 -0.07
CA LEU A 153 -1.80 -6.32 0.06
C LEU A 153 -2.49 -5.80 -1.21
N TYR A 154 -2.08 -4.63 -1.71
CA TYR A 154 -2.77 -3.99 -2.83
C TYR A 154 -2.30 -4.52 -4.18
N ARG A 155 -0.98 -4.66 -4.41
CA ARG A 155 -0.45 -5.10 -5.71
C ARG A 155 -0.29 -6.62 -5.76
N GLY A 156 0.20 -7.22 -4.70
CA GLY A 156 0.34 -8.67 -4.59
C GLY A 156 -1.00 -9.38 -4.48
N PHE A 157 -1.76 -9.12 -3.43
CA PHE A 157 -2.98 -9.85 -3.13
C PHE A 157 -4.17 -9.33 -3.95
N LEU A 158 -4.59 -8.08 -3.75
CA LEU A 158 -5.85 -7.56 -4.29
C LEU A 158 -5.89 -7.64 -5.82
N ILE A 159 -4.86 -7.14 -6.53
CA ILE A 159 -4.81 -7.17 -7.99
C ILE A 159 -4.87 -8.61 -8.51
N ASN A 160 -4.07 -9.53 -7.94
CA ASN A 160 -4.07 -10.92 -8.43
C ASN A 160 -5.42 -11.62 -8.16
N ARG A 161 -6.03 -11.44 -6.98
CA ARG A 161 -7.33 -12.03 -6.67
C ARG A 161 -8.46 -11.49 -7.54
N LEU A 162 -8.46 -10.18 -7.82
CA LEU A 162 -9.43 -9.57 -8.74
C LEU A 162 -9.23 -10.08 -10.18
N ALA A 163 -8.00 -10.21 -10.65
CA ALA A 163 -7.72 -10.73 -11.99
C ALA A 163 -8.22 -12.17 -12.19
N GLU A 164 -8.28 -12.99 -11.14
CA GLU A 164 -8.82 -14.37 -11.19
C GLU A 164 -10.31 -14.43 -11.58
N PHE A 165 -11.12 -13.36 -11.35
CA PHE A 165 -12.53 -13.34 -11.71
C PHE A 165 -12.78 -13.35 -13.23
N GLY A 166 -11.83 -12.87 -14.01
CA GLY A 166 -11.87 -12.86 -15.47
C GLY A 166 -10.83 -13.77 -16.12
N ALA A 167 -10.40 -14.85 -15.45
CA ALA A 167 -9.40 -15.80 -15.94
C ALA A 167 -8.09 -15.12 -16.41
N GLY A 168 -7.72 -14.00 -15.80
CA GLY A 168 -6.49 -13.28 -16.11
C GLY A 168 -6.48 -12.60 -17.47
N THR A 169 -7.64 -12.25 -18.03
CA THR A 169 -7.71 -11.45 -19.26
C THR A 169 -7.12 -10.05 -19.06
N ARG A 170 -6.62 -9.43 -20.14
CA ARG A 170 -6.07 -8.05 -20.08
C ARG A 170 -7.08 -7.06 -19.50
N ALA A 171 -8.35 -7.14 -19.91
CA ALA A 171 -9.41 -6.30 -19.39
C ALA A 171 -9.55 -6.45 -17.86
N MET A 172 -9.51 -7.68 -17.35
CA MET A 172 -9.64 -7.91 -15.92
C MET A 172 -8.42 -7.44 -15.12
N TRP A 173 -7.22 -7.54 -15.67
CA TRP A 173 -6.03 -6.93 -15.07
C TRP A 173 -6.16 -5.41 -14.99
N THR A 174 -6.68 -4.75 -16.04
CA THR A 174 -6.92 -3.30 -16.02
C THR A 174 -7.97 -2.93 -14.95
N VAL A 175 -9.08 -3.65 -14.89
CA VAL A 175 -10.10 -3.44 -13.84
C VAL A 175 -9.52 -3.64 -12.44
N ALA A 176 -8.72 -4.69 -12.24
CA ALA A 176 -8.07 -4.97 -10.96
C ALA A 176 -7.11 -3.84 -10.53
N VAL A 177 -6.36 -3.28 -11.46
CA VAL A 177 -5.47 -2.14 -11.24
C VAL A 177 -6.28 -0.91 -10.82
N LEU A 178 -7.35 -0.59 -11.53
CA LEU A 178 -8.21 0.58 -11.22
C LEU A 178 -8.89 0.44 -9.86
N ILE A 179 -9.44 -0.73 -9.55
CA ILE A 179 -10.04 -1.01 -8.23
C ILE A 179 -9.00 -0.89 -7.13
N SER A 180 -7.83 -1.51 -7.31
CA SER A 180 -6.75 -1.46 -6.31
C SER A 180 -6.27 -0.03 -6.05
N ALA A 181 -6.12 0.80 -7.10
CA ALA A 181 -5.75 2.20 -6.99
C ALA A 181 -6.83 3.02 -6.26
N GLY A 182 -8.10 2.79 -6.59
CA GLY A 182 -9.21 3.47 -5.92
C GLY A 182 -9.31 3.10 -4.43
N VAL A 183 -9.21 1.81 -4.10
CA VAL A 183 -9.19 1.36 -2.69
C VAL A 183 -7.99 1.93 -1.95
N PHE A 184 -6.81 1.98 -2.59
CA PHE A 184 -5.61 2.55 -2.01
C PHE A 184 -5.76 4.06 -1.70
N GLY A 185 -6.41 4.82 -2.58
CA GLY A 185 -6.75 6.21 -2.28
C GLY A 185 -7.77 6.33 -1.14
N LEU A 186 -8.81 5.50 -1.15
CA LEU A 186 -9.87 5.55 -0.14
C LEU A 186 -9.38 5.30 1.29
N ILE A 187 -8.41 4.41 1.50
CA ILE A 187 -7.87 4.16 2.85
C ILE A 187 -7.07 5.34 3.42
N HIS A 188 -6.67 6.29 2.56
CA HIS A 188 -5.99 7.52 2.97
C HIS A 188 -6.97 8.68 3.26
N PHE A 189 -8.23 8.36 3.59
CA PHE A 189 -9.27 9.36 3.89
C PHE A 189 -8.88 10.32 5.02
N GLY A 190 -8.02 9.90 5.95
CA GLY A 190 -7.47 10.76 7.00
C GLY A 190 -6.64 11.94 6.48
N TRP A 191 -6.14 11.87 5.24
CA TRP A 191 -5.42 12.98 4.59
C TRP A 191 -6.35 13.91 3.81
N GLY A 192 -7.67 13.75 3.96
CA GLY A 192 -8.67 14.51 3.23
C GLY A 192 -8.77 14.10 1.76
N VAL A 193 -9.67 14.78 1.02
CA VAL A 193 -9.98 14.42 -0.38
C VAL A 193 -8.74 14.59 -1.27
N THR A 194 -7.94 15.60 -1.05
CA THR A 194 -6.71 15.82 -1.82
C THR A 194 -5.74 14.67 -1.62
N GLY A 195 -5.50 14.24 -0.37
CA GLY A 195 -4.66 13.09 -0.07
C GLY A 195 -5.17 11.79 -0.66
N MET A 196 -6.50 11.57 -0.66
CA MET A 196 -7.12 10.41 -1.32
C MET A 196 -6.83 10.38 -2.83
N VAL A 197 -6.93 11.51 -3.51
CA VAL A 197 -6.67 11.60 -4.96
C VAL A 197 -5.18 11.43 -5.26
N GLN A 198 -4.31 12.07 -4.49
CA GLN A 198 -2.86 11.94 -4.60
C GLN A 198 -2.43 10.47 -4.47
N THR A 199 -2.89 9.80 -3.41
CA THR A 199 -2.53 8.39 -3.15
C THR A 199 -3.21 7.43 -4.14
N ALA A 200 -4.41 7.73 -4.65
CA ALA A 200 -5.04 6.95 -5.72
C ALA A 200 -4.22 6.99 -7.01
N LEU A 201 -3.75 8.17 -7.43
CA LEU A 201 -2.93 8.32 -8.64
C LEU A 201 -1.54 7.69 -8.46
N MET A 202 -0.91 7.88 -7.29
CA MET A 202 0.31 7.17 -6.94
C MET A 202 0.09 5.64 -6.96
N GLY A 203 -1.03 5.21 -6.39
CA GLY A 203 -1.46 3.82 -6.38
C GLY A 203 -1.63 3.23 -7.77
N LEU A 204 -2.17 4.01 -8.70
CA LEU A 204 -2.32 3.64 -10.11
C LEU A 204 -0.96 3.50 -10.80
N ALA A 205 -0.05 4.44 -10.55
CA ALA A 205 1.32 4.40 -11.10
C ALA A 205 2.08 3.14 -10.62
N LEU A 206 2.04 2.85 -9.31
CA LEU A 206 2.66 1.65 -8.74
C LEU A 206 2.01 0.36 -9.27
N ALA A 207 0.67 0.32 -9.40
CA ALA A 207 -0.03 -0.84 -9.96
C ALA A 207 0.31 -1.07 -11.44
N GLY A 208 0.44 -0.01 -12.23
CA GLY A 208 0.95 -0.07 -13.60
C GLY A 208 2.37 -0.59 -13.66
N ALA A 209 3.26 -0.05 -12.80
CA ALA A 209 4.64 -0.52 -12.69
C ALA A 209 4.74 -1.99 -12.27
N TYR A 210 3.83 -2.48 -11.40
CA TYR A 210 3.73 -3.88 -11.03
C TYR A 210 3.58 -4.79 -12.26
N LEU A 211 2.66 -4.44 -13.16
CA LEU A 211 2.46 -5.22 -14.39
C LEU A 211 3.64 -5.08 -15.36
N LEU A 212 4.18 -3.88 -15.53
CA LEU A 212 5.31 -3.60 -16.44
C LEU A 212 6.61 -4.28 -15.98
N THR A 213 6.83 -4.41 -14.68
CA THR A 213 8.01 -5.10 -14.11
C THR A 213 7.81 -6.61 -13.95
N GLN A 214 6.86 -7.20 -14.68
CA GLN A 214 6.53 -8.63 -14.62
C GLN A 214 6.14 -9.09 -13.21
N ARG A 215 5.42 -8.23 -12.51
CA ARG A 215 4.95 -8.43 -11.13
C ARG A 215 6.09 -8.60 -10.12
N ASN A 216 7.20 -7.89 -10.29
CA ASN A 216 8.28 -7.88 -9.31
C ASN A 216 7.96 -6.90 -8.18
N LEU A 217 7.41 -7.40 -7.07
CA LEU A 217 7.05 -6.57 -5.91
C LEU A 217 8.25 -5.87 -5.27
N TRP A 218 9.45 -6.42 -5.33
CA TRP A 218 10.62 -5.78 -4.73
C TRP A 218 10.95 -4.42 -5.35
N VAL A 219 10.66 -4.25 -6.65
CA VAL A 219 10.83 -2.95 -7.33
C VAL A 219 9.90 -1.90 -6.72
N LEU A 220 8.65 -2.28 -6.46
CA LEU A 220 7.63 -1.39 -5.92
C LEU A 220 7.87 -1.10 -4.44
N ILE A 221 8.21 -2.12 -3.67
CA ILE A 221 8.54 -1.99 -2.24
C ILE A 221 9.68 -0.99 -2.05
N LEU A 222 10.74 -1.08 -2.86
CA LEU A 222 11.85 -0.12 -2.80
C LEU A 222 11.42 1.28 -3.23
N ALA A 223 10.67 1.41 -4.32
CA ALA A 223 10.17 2.71 -4.77
C ALA A 223 9.27 3.38 -3.72
N HIS A 224 8.39 2.61 -3.10
CA HIS A 224 7.51 3.08 -2.02
C HIS A 224 8.32 3.45 -0.76
N ALA A 225 9.28 2.63 -0.37
CA ALA A 225 10.17 2.93 0.76
C ALA A 225 10.96 4.24 0.57
N TYR A 226 11.41 4.52 -0.64
CA TYR A 226 12.05 5.80 -0.95
C TYR A 226 11.06 6.98 -0.83
N LEU A 227 9.82 6.80 -1.30
CA LEU A 227 8.75 7.79 -1.18
C LEU A 227 8.43 8.11 0.29
N ASP A 228 8.20 7.08 1.10
CA ASP A 228 7.97 7.21 2.54
C ASP A 228 9.14 7.91 3.23
N THR A 229 10.38 7.55 2.86
CA THR A 229 11.58 8.19 3.41
C THR A 229 11.59 9.68 3.10
N LEU A 230 11.35 10.06 1.84
CA LEU A 230 11.34 11.46 1.43
C LEU A 230 10.26 12.24 2.19
N LEU A 231 9.06 11.69 2.32
CA LEU A 231 7.95 12.31 3.04
C LEU A 231 8.27 12.51 4.52
N LEU A 232 8.68 11.45 5.22
CA LEU A 232 8.94 11.53 6.67
C LEU A 232 10.14 12.41 6.99
N VAL A 233 11.19 12.37 6.16
CA VAL A 233 12.35 13.28 6.33
C VAL A 233 11.95 14.72 6.06
N GLN A 234 11.11 15.01 5.07
CA GLN A 234 10.60 16.35 4.81
C GLN A 234 9.81 16.87 6.03
N ILE A 235 8.94 16.07 6.62
CA ILE A 235 8.19 16.45 7.83
C ILE A 235 9.13 16.66 9.01
N TYR A 236 10.13 15.80 9.21
CA TYR A 236 11.13 15.96 10.26
C TYR A 236 11.91 17.28 10.15
N LEU A 237 12.22 17.71 8.93
CA LEU A 237 12.96 18.94 8.65
C LEU A 237 12.07 20.19 8.64
N SER A 238 10.74 20.04 8.60
CA SER A 238 9.83 21.18 8.65
C SER A 238 9.85 21.83 10.04
N SER A 239 9.75 23.15 10.06
CA SER A 239 9.66 23.88 11.33
C SER A 239 8.29 23.68 11.97
N PRO A 240 8.17 23.59 13.31
CA PRO A 240 6.90 23.55 14.00
C PRO A 240 6.02 24.73 13.57
N GLY A 241 4.81 24.45 13.04
CA GLY A 241 3.86 25.47 12.59
C GLY A 241 3.92 25.84 11.11
N ALA A 242 4.71 25.15 10.27
CA ALA A 242 4.77 25.37 8.82
C ALA A 242 3.64 24.66 8.02
N SER A 243 2.82 23.89 8.69
CA SER A 243 1.66 23.17 8.12
C SER A 243 0.36 23.94 8.40
N GLY A 244 0.25 25.15 7.81
CA GLY A 244 -0.93 25.98 7.84
C GLY A 244 -1.47 26.23 6.43
#